data_f7b5fa573751243a342ebe6da74ea4b6
#
_entry.id   f7b5fa573751243a342ebe6da74ea4b6
#
_cell.length_a   1.000
_cell.length_b   1.000
_cell.length_c   1.000
_cell.angle_alpha   90.00
_cell.angle_beta   90.00
_cell.angle_gamma   90.00
#
_symmetry.space_group_name_H-M   'P 1'
#
loop_
_entity.id
_entity.type
_entity.pdbx_description
1 polymer ?
#
loop_
_entity_poly.entity_id
_entity_poly.type
_entity_poly.pdbx_seq_one_letter_code
_entity_poly.pdbx_strand_id
1 'polypeptide(L)'
;PTVVKNYYNSQNTNYNGNELGFRLNVDDLDNRVLAPRAYLHFVDKEALKLDDTHKLITIGDLIKQGVIEINTGDEVGKLAYGTGNIPFVRTSDISNWLIKSDPKHLISEDIYNSLAQKQDVKPGDILMVKDGSYLIGTCAMITDFDKKIVYQSHLYKIRVNNDNKYGLTSYYLIAALSSEFVKKQIFAKTFSQDIINSLGDRIKDILIPISNEQNNISNISEMVKHSITSSIKARELSRKASIDVLS
;
A
#
# COMPACT_ATOMS: atom_id res chain seq x y z
N PRO A 1 -20.27 -29.17 9.61
CA PRO A 1 -21.31 -30.18 9.30
C PRO A 1 -22.69 -29.76 9.81
N THR A 2 -22.84 -29.21 11.02
CA THR A 2 -24.13 -28.84 11.64
C THR A 2 -24.79 -27.65 10.91
N VAL A 3 -24.02 -26.64 10.52
CA VAL A 3 -24.51 -25.44 9.83
C VAL A 3 -25.10 -25.79 8.46
N VAL A 4 -24.42 -26.64 7.69
CA VAL A 4 -24.89 -27.11 6.37
C VAL A 4 -26.16 -27.93 6.52
N LYS A 5 -26.23 -28.81 7.53
CA LYS A 5 -27.41 -29.65 7.80
C LYS A 5 -28.62 -28.79 8.20
N ASN A 6 -28.42 -27.74 9.01
CA ASN A 6 -29.48 -26.82 9.40
C ASN A 6 -29.98 -25.96 8.22
N TYR A 7 -29.10 -25.58 7.30
CA TYR A 7 -29.48 -24.87 6.06
C TYR A 7 -30.43 -25.69 5.20
N TYR A 8 -30.12 -26.98 4.96
CA TYR A 8 -30.99 -27.88 4.19
C TYR A 8 -32.31 -28.17 4.88
N ASN A 9 -32.37 -28.07 6.21
CA ASN A 9 -33.59 -28.30 6.96
C ASN A 9 -34.41 -27.03 7.20
N SER A 10 -34.08 -25.91 6.53
CA SER A 10 -34.74 -24.58 6.68
C SER A 10 -34.83 -24.10 8.14
N GLN A 11 -33.93 -24.56 9.00
CA GLN A 11 -33.87 -24.10 10.39
C GLN A 11 -33.14 -22.78 10.45
N ASN A 12 -33.69 -21.84 11.24
CA ASN A 12 -33.08 -20.53 11.46
C ASN A 12 -31.73 -20.71 12.18
N THR A 13 -30.65 -20.57 11.46
CA THR A 13 -29.31 -20.60 12.04
C THR A 13 -28.99 -19.22 12.53
N ASN A 14 -29.14 -18.97 13.84
CA ASN A 14 -28.53 -17.80 14.48
C ASN A 14 -27.03 -17.93 14.39
N TYR A 15 -26.43 -17.18 13.46
CA TYR A 15 -25.01 -17.12 13.27
C TYR A 15 -24.43 -16.04 14.20
N ASN A 16 -23.69 -16.47 15.22
CA ASN A 16 -22.87 -15.58 16.05
C ASN A 16 -21.55 -15.33 15.29
N GLY A 17 -21.28 -14.08 14.92
CA GLY A 17 -20.14 -13.67 14.09
C GLY A 17 -18.72 -14.00 14.61
N ASN A 18 -18.61 -14.84 15.64
CA ASN A 18 -17.36 -15.38 16.20
C ASN A 18 -16.96 -16.74 15.61
N GLU A 19 -17.75 -17.29 14.69
CA GLU A 19 -17.44 -18.55 14.00
C GLU A 19 -16.76 -18.29 12.65
N LEU A 20 -16.07 -19.32 12.08
CA LEU A 20 -15.31 -19.27 10.82
C LEU A 20 -16.19 -19.11 9.56
N GLY A 21 -17.25 -18.33 9.61
CA GLY A 21 -18.16 -18.10 8.51
C GLY A 21 -19.06 -16.90 8.74
N PHE A 22 -19.67 -16.37 7.70
CA PHE A 22 -20.62 -15.26 7.75
C PHE A 22 -21.68 -15.43 6.64
N ARG A 23 -22.79 -14.73 6.75
CA ARG A 23 -23.84 -14.68 5.73
C ARG A 23 -23.71 -13.40 4.93
N LEU A 24 -23.92 -13.50 3.63
CA LEU A 24 -24.08 -12.39 2.71
C LEU A 24 -25.44 -12.50 2.03
N ASN A 25 -26.07 -11.38 1.77
CA ASN A 25 -27.20 -11.37 0.83
C ASN A 25 -26.65 -11.52 -0.59
N VAL A 26 -27.46 -12.08 -1.47
CA VAL A 26 -27.06 -12.26 -2.88
C VAL A 26 -26.77 -10.92 -3.54
N ASP A 27 -27.49 -9.88 -3.14
CA ASP A 27 -27.32 -8.51 -3.65
C ASP A 27 -26.00 -7.85 -3.21
N ASP A 28 -25.36 -8.37 -2.15
CA ASP A 28 -24.06 -7.91 -1.66
C ASP A 28 -22.88 -8.61 -2.40
N LEU A 29 -23.17 -9.58 -3.29
CA LEU A 29 -22.14 -10.26 -4.05
C LEU A 29 -21.66 -9.39 -5.21
N ASP A 30 -20.43 -8.88 -5.08
CA ASP A 30 -19.78 -8.06 -6.09
C ASP A 30 -19.29 -8.94 -7.27
N ASN A 31 -19.75 -8.65 -8.48
CA ASN A 31 -19.29 -9.26 -9.74
C ASN A 31 -19.16 -10.80 -9.72
N ARG A 32 -20.02 -11.50 -8.97
CA ARG A 32 -20.02 -12.97 -8.80
C ARG A 32 -18.74 -13.53 -8.17
N VAL A 33 -18.02 -12.72 -7.39
CA VAL A 33 -16.87 -13.20 -6.63
C VAL A 33 -17.37 -14.07 -5.48
N LEU A 34 -17.07 -15.38 -5.51
CA LEU A 34 -17.47 -16.33 -4.47
C LEU A 34 -16.37 -16.62 -3.45
N ALA A 35 -15.29 -15.82 -3.43
CA ALA A 35 -14.22 -15.96 -2.45
C ALA A 35 -14.62 -15.31 -1.11
N PRO A 36 -14.78 -16.07 -0.01
CA PRO A 36 -15.26 -15.53 1.28
C PRO A 36 -14.43 -14.35 1.78
N ARG A 37 -13.11 -14.38 1.59
CA ARG A 37 -12.21 -13.30 2.03
C ARG A 37 -12.52 -11.94 1.39
N ALA A 38 -13.12 -11.90 0.19
CA ALA A 38 -13.50 -10.66 -0.46
C ALA A 38 -14.51 -9.84 0.35
N TYR A 39 -15.26 -10.51 1.22
CA TYR A 39 -16.35 -9.94 1.99
C TYR A 39 -16.03 -9.76 3.48
N LEU A 40 -14.81 -10.06 3.91
CA LEU A 40 -14.40 -9.87 5.32
C LEU A 40 -14.57 -8.43 5.81
N HIS A 41 -14.48 -7.44 4.90
CA HIS A 41 -14.70 -6.04 5.24
C HIS A 41 -16.16 -5.71 5.64
N PHE A 42 -17.16 -6.52 5.25
CA PHE A 42 -18.53 -6.35 5.73
C PHE A 42 -18.66 -6.72 7.21
N VAL A 43 -17.92 -7.73 7.65
CA VAL A 43 -17.86 -8.14 9.05
C VAL A 43 -17.16 -7.06 9.90
N ASP A 44 -16.07 -6.51 9.38
CA ASP A 44 -15.29 -5.47 10.08
C ASP A 44 -16.00 -4.10 10.13
N LYS A 45 -16.89 -3.77 9.18
CA LYS A 45 -17.67 -2.51 9.21
C LYS A 45 -18.60 -2.42 10.43
N GLU A 46 -19.17 -3.53 10.88
CA GLU A 46 -19.96 -3.57 12.10
C GLU A 46 -19.10 -3.52 13.36
N ALA A 47 -17.88 -4.07 13.31
CA ALA A 47 -16.92 -4.05 14.41
C ALA A 47 -16.18 -2.71 14.52
N LEU A 48 -15.98 -2.00 13.41
CA LEU A 48 -15.43 -0.66 13.34
C LEU A 48 -16.58 0.36 13.40
N LYS A 49 -17.16 0.55 14.54
CA LYS A 49 -17.74 1.85 14.89
C LYS A 49 -16.59 2.87 14.88
N LEU A 50 -16.17 3.26 13.68
CA LEU A 50 -15.48 4.53 13.51
C LEU A 50 -16.47 5.55 14.04
N ASP A 51 -16.17 6.02 15.24
CA ASP A 51 -16.89 7.14 15.82
C ASP A 51 -16.91 8.29 14.81
N ASP A 52 -17.70 9.32 15.06
CA ASP A 52 -17.83 10.49 14.18
C ASP A 52 -16.51 11.26 13.97
N THR A 53 -15.35 10.73 14.43
CA THR A 53 -14.03 11.37 14.37
C THR A 53 -13.32 11.16 13.04
N HIS A 54 -13.74 10.19 12.21
CA HIS A 54 -13.11 9.88 10.93
C HIS A 54 -14.10 9.78 9.78
N LYS A 55 -13.67 10.21 8.59
CA LYS A 55 -14.33 9.94 7.31
C LYS A 55 -13.66 8.76 6.63
N LEU A 56 -14.47 7.82 6.14
CA LEU A 56 -14.01 6.75 5.27
C LEU A 56 -14.20 7.17 3.81
N ILE A 57 -13.09 7.29 3.09
CA ILE A 57 -13.09 7.72 1.69
C ILE A 57 -12.35 6.67 0.88
N THR A 58 -12.94 6.23 -0.24
CA THR A 58 -12.26 5.26 -1.11
C THR A 58 -11.05 5.89 -1.79
N ILE A 59 -10.01 5.09 -2.04
CA ILE A 59 -8.88 5.53 -2.87
C ILE A 59 -9.37 6.01 -4.24
N GLY A 60 -10.38 5.36 -4.83
CA GLY A 60 -10.98 5.78 -6.09
C GLY A 60 -11.59 7.18 -6.02
N ASP A 61 -12.25 7.53 -4.92
CA ASP A 61 -12.81 8.87 -4.74
C ASP A 61 -11.72 9.92 -4.45
N LEU A 62 -10.66 9.56 -3.75
CA LEU A 62 -9.50 10.43 -3.58
C LEU A 62 -8.83 10.76 -4.92
N ILE A 63 -8.74 9.78 -5.83
CA ILE A 63 -8.24 10.00 -7.21
C ILE A 63 -9.18 10.91 -8.00
N LYS A 64 -10.48 10.62 -8.02
CA LYS A 64 -11.48 11.44 -8.74
C LYS A 64 -11.51 12.90 -8.28
N GLN A 65 -11.20 13.12 -7.01
CA GLN A 65 -11.17 14.46 -6.40
C GLN A 65 -9.81 15.16 -6.54
N GLY A 66 -8.83 14.53 -7.21
CA GLY A 66 -7.50 15.10 -7.40
C GLY A 66 -6.66 15.18 -6.11
N VAL A 67 -7.07 14.46 -5.06
CA VAL A 67 -6.34 14.43 -3.77
C VAL A 67 -5.08 13.60 -3.87
N ILE A 68 -5.16 12.49 -4.61
CA ILE A 68 -4.01 11.61 -4.88
C ILE A 68 -3.97 11.22 -6.36
N GLU A 69 -2.76 10.88 -6.81
CA GLU A 69 -2.51 10.23 -8.10
C GLU A 69 -1.86 8.87 -7.87
N ILE A 70 -2.21 7.89 -8.71
CA ILE A 70 -1.60 6.55 -8.67
C ILE A 70 -1.11 6.17 -10.06
N ASN A 71 0.16 5.79 -10.13
CA ASN A 71 0.81 5.29 -11.34
C ASN A 71 1.51 3.96 -11.05
N THR A 72 1.70 3.13 -12.07
CA THR A 72 2.50 1.91 -11.98
C THR A 72 3.88 2.14 -12.59
N GLY A 73 4.88 1.37 -12.12
CA GLY A 73 6.20 1.39 -12.71
C GLY A 73 6.32 0.65 -14.04
N ASP A 74 7.54 0.42 -14.44
CA ASP A 74 7.88 -0.22 -15.71
C ASP A 74 8.73 -1.48 -15.48
N GLU A 75 8.69 -2.40 -16.44
CA GLU A 75 9.63 -3.52 -16.48
C GLU A 75 10.87 -3.15 -17.28
N VAL A 76 12.01 -3.57 -16.76
CA VAL A 76 13.26 -3.59 -17.51
C VAL A 76 13.68 -5.05 -17.73
N GLY A 77 14.19 -5.38 -18.90
CA GLY A 77 14.62 -6.74 -19.22
C GLY A 77 15.75 -7.20 -18.27
N LYS A 78 15.86 -8.51 -18.05
CA LYS A 78 16.91 -9.10 -17.18
C LYS A 78 18.32 -8.70 -17.61
N LEU A 79 18.55 -8.45 -18.89
CA LEU A 79 19.83 -7.99 -19.42
C LEU A 79 20.23 -6.58 -18.98
N ALA A 80 19.27 -5.80 -18.46
CA ALA A 80 19.51 -4.48 -17.91
C ALA A 80 20.14 -4.52 -16.50
N TYR A 81 20.04 -5.65 -15.80
CA TYR A 81 20.53 -5.77 -14.43
C TYR A 81 22.06 -5.79 -14.38
N GLY A 82 22.63 -4.98 -13.48
CA GLY A 82 24.10 -4.86 -13.32
C GLY A 82 24.78 -4.01 -14.39
N THR A 83 24.04 -3.27 -15.23
CA THR A 83 24.61 -2.45 -16.31
C THR A 83 25.03 -1.05 -15.87
N GLY A 84 24.77 -0.68 -14.59
CA GLY A 84 25.13 0.64 -14.04
C GLY A 84 24.90 0.73 -12.56
N ASN A 85 24.69 1.95 -12.04
CA ASN A 85 24.61 2.25 -10.61
C ASN A 85 23.26 2.84 -10.17
N ILE A 86 22.27 2.93 -11.06
CA ILE A 86 20.94 3.46 -10.71
C ILE A 86 20.09 2.34 -10.13
N PRO A 87 19.50 2.50 -8.94
CA PRO A 87 18.62 1.50 -8.35
C PRO A 87 17.37 1.22 -9.19
N PHE A 88 17.13 -0.07 -9.48
CA PHE A 88 15.87 -0.58 -9.99
C PHE A 88 15.11 -1.21 -8.82
N VAL A 89 14.18 -0.43 -8.25
CA VAL A 89 13.46 -0.79 -7.03
C VAL A 89 12.36 -1.79 -7.33
N ARG A 90 12.40 -2.92 -6.65
CA ARG A 90 11.45 -4.02 -6.76
C ARG A 90 10.68 -4.21 -5.45
N THR A 91 9.68 -5.08 -5.47
CA THR A 91 8.85 -5.40 -4.29
C THR A 91 9.67 -5.82 -3.07
N SER A 92 10.78 -6.57 -3.28
CA SER A 92 11.68 -7.03 -2.22
C SER A 92 12.55 -5.90 -1.60
N ASP A 93 12.60 -4.74 -2.23
CA ASP A 93 13.41 -3.61 -1.76
C ASP A 93 12.60 -2.64 -0.89
N ILE A 94 11.30 -2.90 -0.71
CA ILE A 94 10.39 -2.12 0.14
C ILE A 94 10.33 -2.73 1.54
N SER A 95 10.64 -1.95 2.56
CA SER A 95 10.57 -2.40 3.97
C SER A 95 10.46 -1.23 4.93
N ASN A 96 9.59 -1.35 5.94
CA ASN A 96 9.50 -0.40 7.06
C ASN A 96 9.47 1.08 6.64
N TRP A 97 8.62 1.41 5.67
CA TRP A 97 8.46 2.74 5.08
C TRP A 97 9.68 3.30 4.34
N LEU A 98 10.71 2.50 4.14
CA LEU A 98 11.93 2.88 3.42
C LEU A 98 12.21 1.93 2.25
N ILE A 99 12.97 2.43 1.29
CA ILE A 99 13.65 1.63 0.29
C ILE A 99 14.97 1.15 0.92
N LYS A 100 15.33 -0.12 0.68
CA LYS A 100 16.62 -0.66 1.14
C LYS A 100 17.78 0.13 0.55
N SER A 101 18.83 0.33 1.35
CA SER A 101 20.02 1.08 0.95
C SER A 101 20.88 0.37 -0.12
N ASP A 102 20.68 -0.93 -0.27
CA ASP A 102 21.42 -1.82 -1.16
C ASP A 102 20.46 -2.60 -2.08
N PRO A 103 19.75 -1.93 -3.01
CA PRO A 103 18.85 -2.60 -3.94
C PRO A 103 19.63 -3.64 -4.76
N LYS A 104 19.05 -4.82 -4.89
CA LYS A 104 19.71 -5.96 -5.55
C LYS A 104 20.02 -5.70 -7.02
N HIS A 105 19.22 -4.87 -7.67
CA HIS A 105 19.33 -4.64 -9.12
C HIS A 105 19.64 -3.18 -9.41
N LEU A 106 20.70 -2.98 -10.18
CA LEU A 106 21.15 -1.68 -10.63
C LEU A 106 21.08 -1.65 -12.16
N ILE A 107 20.77 -0.49 -12.75
CA ILE A 107 20.62 -0.27 -14.19
C ILE A 107 21.47 0.90 -14.67
N SER A 108 21.64 0.99 -15.98
CA SER A 108 22.42 2.06 -16.62
C SER A 108 21.70 3.42 -16.59
N GLU A 109 22.47 4.47 -16.75
CA GLU A 109 21.98 5.84 -16.88
C GLU A 109 21.03 6.00 -18.09
N ASP A 110 21.32 5.32 -19.21
CA ASP A 110 20.49 5.38 -20.42
C ASP A 110 19.09 4.82 -20.17
N ILE A 111 18.98 3.70 -19.45
CA ILE A 111 17.68 3.12 -19.07
C ILE A 111 16.94 4.06 -18.12
N TYR A 112 17.66 4.63 -17.15
CA TYR A 112 17.06 5.62 -16.24
C TYR A 112 16.50 6.81 -17.04
N ASN A 113 17.29 7.40 -17.92
CA ASN A 113 16.87 8.58 -18.70
C ASN A 113 15.66 8.30 -19.59
N SER A 114 15.54 7.06 -20.11
CA SER A 114 14.38 6.67 -20.92
C SER A 114 13.08 6.56 -20.13
N LEU A 115 13.13 6.33 -18.82
CA LEU A 115 11.97 6.11 -17.95
C LEU A 115 11.72 7.24 -16.95
N ALA A 116 12.73 8.06 -16.65
CA ALA A 116 12.69 9.06 -15.60
C ALA A 116 11.53 10.06 -15.78
N GLN A 117 11.34 10.56 -16.99
CA GLN A 117 10.24 11.51 -17.28
C GLN A 117 8.86 10.86 -17.11
N LYS A 118 8.69 9.62 -17.55
CA LYS A 118 7.44 8.88 -17.46
C LYS A 118 7.10 8.55 -16.00
N GLN A 119 8.09 8.10 -15.24
CA GLN A 119 7.89 7.72 -13.85
C GLN A 119 7.80 8.92 -12.91
N ASP A 120 8.43 10.05 -13.25
CA ASP A 120 8.38 11.33 -12.51
C ASP A 120 8.45 11.13 -10.99
N VAL A 121 9.51 10.45 -10.52
CA VAL A 121 9.70 10.15 -9.09
C VAL A 121 10.12 11.40 -8.33
N LYS A 122 9.41 11.71 -7.24
CA LYS A 122 9.69 12.88 -6.38
C LYS A 122 9.73 12.50 -4.90
N PRO A 123 10.51 13.21 -4.08
CA PRO A 123 10.42 13.08 -2.63
C PRO A 123 8.99 13.31 -2.15
N GLY A 124 8.53 12.47 -1.22
CA GLY A 124 7.16 12.46 -0.74
C GLY A 124 6.21 11.52 -1.49
N ASP A 125 6.62 10.96 -2.64
CA ASP A 125 5.88 9.86 -3.28
C ASP A 125 5.94 8.61 -2.40
N ILE A 126 4.86 7.84 -2.40
CA ILE A 126 4.78 6.55 -1.70
C ILE A 126 4.84 5.44 -2.74
N LEU A 127 5.80 4.53 -2.61
CA LEU A 127 5.78 3.26 -3.33
C LEU A 127 5.03 2.22 -2.50
N MET A 128 4.07 1.52 -3.10
CA MET A 128 3.31 0.44 -2.46
C MET A 128 3.35 -0.82 -3.32
N VAL A 129 3.62 -1.97 -2.68
CA VAL A 129 3.64 -3.26 -3.38
C VAL A 129 2.23 -3.61 -3.85
N LYS A 130 2.09 -3.81 -5.16
CA LYS A 130 0.85 -4.11 -5.88
C LYS A 130 0.63 -5.60 -6.06
N ASP A 131 1.69 -6.30 -6.46
CA ASP A 131 1.65 -7.68 -6.90
C ASP A 131 2.74 -8.50 -6.19
N GLY A 132 2.52 -9.80 -6.08
CA GLY A 132 3.48 -10.72 -5.50
C GLY A 132 2.85 -11.67 -4.48
N SER A 133 3.45 -11.77 -3.30
CA SER A 133 3.03 -12.69 -2.24
C SER A 133 2.62 -11.91 -0.97
N TYR A 134 3.29 -12.19 0.14
CA TYR A 134 3.00 -11.60 1.45
C TYR A 134 3.36 -10.10 1.59
N LEU A 135 4.08 -9.52 0.61
CA LEU A 135 4.49 -8.10 0.66
C LEU A 135 3.42 -7.13 0.16
N ILE A 136 2.32 -7.60 -0.45
CA ILE A 136 1.27 -6.73 -1.00
C ILE A 136 0.76 -5.76 0.07
N GLY A 137 0.73 -4.46 -0.27
CA GLY A 137 0.36 -3.38 0.64
C GLY A 137 1.54 -2.83 1.48
N THR A 138 2.74 -3.43 1.39
CA THR A 138 3.92 -2.84 2.03
C THR A 138 4.30 -1.55 1.33
N CYS A 139 4.57 -0.51 2.12
CA CYS A 139 4.84 0.84 1.62
C CYS A 139 6.25 1.32 1.95
N ALA A 140 6.79 2.20 1.09
CA ALA A 140 7.97 3.02 1.35
C ALA A 140 7.76 4.45 0.88
N MET A 141 8.33 5.42 1.59
CA MET A 141 8.37 6.82 1.18
C MET A 141 9.63 7.06 0.34
N ILE A 142 9.47 7.74 -0.79
CA ILE A 142 10.59 8.28 -1.53
C ILE A 142 11.16 9.47 -0.77
N THR A 143 12.45 9.44 -0.50
CA THR A 143 13.17 10.51 0.18
C THR A 143 14.13 11.23 -0.76
N ASP A 144 14.77 12.32 -0.30
CA ASP A 144 15.79 13.01 -1.09
C ASP A 144 16.97 12.12 -1.46
N PHE A 145 17.25 11.09 -0.66
CA PHE A 145 18.30 10.11 -0.92
C PHE A 145 17.93 9.07 -1.99
N ASP A 146 16.63 8.86 -2.23
CA ASP A 146 16.11 7.80 -3.08
C ASP A 146 15.48 8.32 -4.38
N LYS A 147 15.60 9.61 -4.70
CA LYS A 147 14.90 10.24 -5.85
C LYS A 147 15.41 9.84 -7.23
N LYS A 148 16.65 9.35 -7.34
CA LYS A 148 17.21 8.88 -8.60
C LYS A 148 17.10 7.36 -8.70
N ILE A 149 15.90 6.88 -8.99
CA ILE A 149 15.54 5.45 -9.08
C ILE A 149 14.62 5.21 -10.27
N VAL A 150 14.52 3.95 -10.67
CA VAL A 150 13.41 3.40 -11.48
C VAL A 150 12.70 2.35 -10.63
N TYR A 151 11.37 2.34 -10.64
CA TYR A 151 10.58 1.35 -9.88
C TYR A 151 9.81 0.41 -10.82
N GLN A 152 9.69 -0.84 -10.36
CA GLN A 152 9.12 -1.95 -11.12
C GLN A 152 7.59 -1.83 -11.29
N SER A 153 7.02 -2.42 -12.34
CA SER A 153 5.58 -2.50 -12.64
C SER A 153 4.73 -3.12 -11.52
N HIS A 154 5.34 -3.93 -10.64
CA HIS A 154 4.70 -4.52 -9.47
C HIS A 154 4.57 -3.58 -8.27
N LEU A 155 4.89 -2.30 -8.46
CA LEU A 155 4.73 -1.24 -7.49
C LEU A 155 3.75 -0.18 -8.00
N TYR A 156 2.90 0.33 -7.10
CA TYR A 156 2.23 1.61 -7.30
C TYR A 156 3.13 2.73 -6.80
N LYS A 157 3.11 3.87 -7.50
CA LYS A 157 3.55 5.16 -6.98
C LYS A 157 2.30 5.98 -6.66
N ILE A 158 2.16 6.39 -5.42
CA ILE A 158 1.04 7.20 -4.92
C ILE A 158 1.60 8.56 -4.55
N ARG A 159 1.08 9.61 -5.17
CA ARG A 159 1.42 11.01 -4.88
C ARG A 159 0.23 11.70 -4.26
N VAL A 160 0.45 12.39 -3.16
CA VAL A 160 -0.55 13.25 -2.52
C VAL A 160 -0.42 14.67 -3.05
N ASN A 161 -1.50 15.27 -3.49
CA ASN A 161 -1.56 16.69 -3.79
C ASN A 161 -1.58 17.46 -2.47
N ASN A 162 -0.62 18.34 -2.26
CA ASN A 162 -0.51 19.11 -1.01
C ASN A 162 -1.66 20.12 -0.82
N ASP A 163 -2.23 20.61 -1.90
CA ASP A 163 -3.39 21.51 -1.88
C ASP A 163 -4.68 20.71 -2.04
N ASN A 164 -5.04 19.95 -0.99
CA ASN A 164 -6.25 19.13 -0.98
C ASN A 164 -7.17 19.48 0.19
N LYS A 165 -8.47 19.34 -0.04
CA LYS A 165 -9.53 19.73 0.91
C LYS A 165 -9.56 18.97 2.23
N TYR A 166 -8.80 17.87 2.36
CA TYR A 166 -8.73 17.07 3.57
C TYR A 166 -7.51 17.40 4.43
N GLY A 167 -6.58 18.24 3.92
CA GLY A 167 -5.28 18.43 4.56
C GLY A 167 -4.46 17.14 4.65
N LEU A 168 -4.79 16.17 3.78
CA LEU A 168 -4.10 14.89 3.72
C LEU A 168 -2.65 15.10 3.29
N THR A 169 -1.72 14.48 4.02
CA THR A 169 -0.29 14.49 3.70
C THR A 169 0.18 13.10 3.28
N SER A 170 1.30 13.01 2.57
CA SER A 170 1.93 11.71 2.26
C SER A 170 2.28 10.94 3.54
N TYR A 171 2.68 11.63 4.60
CA TYR A 171 3.01 11.02 5.89
C TYR A 171 1.79 10.41 6.57
N TYR A 172 0.65 11.12 6.58
CA TYR A 172 -0.59 10.56 7.08
C TYR A 172 -1.05 9.37 6.24
N LEU A 173 -1.00 9.51 4.91
CA LEU A 173 -1.46 8.46 4.00
C LEU A 173 -0.65 7.16 4.15
N ILE A 174 0.68 7.23 4.30
CA ILE A 174 1.49 6.02 4.51
C ILE A 174 1.18 5.34 5.84
N ALA A 175 0.88 6.10 6.90
CA ALA A 175 0.40 5.55 8.17
C ALA A 175 -0.97 4.87 8.00
N ALA A 176 -1.91 5.54 7.34
CA ALA A 176 -3.24 4.98 7.07
C ALA A 176 -3.17 3.68 6.25
N LEU A 177 -2.37 3.66 5.16
CA LEU A 177 -2.12 2.46 4.34
C LEU A 177 -1.49 1.32 5.15
N SER A 178 -0.70 1.65 6.17
CA SER A 178 -0.02 0.69 7.04
C SER A 178 -0.87 0.24 8.23
N SER A 179 -2.04 0.85 8.44
CA SER A 179 -2.96 0.50 9.53
C SER A 179 -3.53 -0.91 9.35
N GLU A 180 -3.88 -1.57 10.45
CA GLU A 180 -4.52 -2.88 10.42
C GLU A 180 -5.82 -2.86 9.64
N PHE A 181 -6.61 -1.80 9.77
CA PHE A 181 -7.85 -1.59 9.03
C PHE A 181 -7.65 -1.64 7.51
N VAL A 182 -6.66 -0.91 6.98
CA VAL A 182 -6.39 -0.89 5.54
C VAL A 182 -5.72 -2.20 5.09
N LYS A 183 -4.81 -2.77 5.88
CA LYS A 183 -4.17 -4.06 5.58
C LYS A 183 -5.18 -5.20 5.46
N LYS A 184 -6.20 -5.26 6.32
CA LYS A 184 -7.29 -6.25 6.21
C LYS A 184 -8.06 -6.10 4.91
N GLN A 185 -8.36 -4.88 4.47
CA GLN A 185 -9.01 -4.62 3.19
C GLN A 185 -8.13 -5.03 2.01
N ILE A 186 -6.83 -4.69 2.04
CA ILE A 186 -5.87 -5.12 1.02
C ILE A 186 -5.86 -6.65 0.91
N PHE A 187 -5.76 -7.35 2.04
CA PHE A 187 -5.80 -8.81 2.07
C PHE A 187 -7.11 -9.37 1.49
N ALA A 188 -8.25 -8.79 1.86
CA ALA A 188 -9.57 -9.21 1.38
C ALA A 188 -9.72 -9.01 -0.14
N LYS A 189 -9.13 -7.93 -0.68
CA LYS A 189 -9.23 -7.56 -2.11
C LYS A 189 -8.10 -8.12 -2.98
N THR A 190 -7.15 -8.85 -2.39
CA THR A 190 -6.06 -9.49 -3.13
C THR A 190 -6.50 -10.86 -3.63
N PHE A 191 -6.46 -11.08 -4.94
CA PHE A 191 -6.80 -12.35 -5.58
C PHE A 191 -5.65 -12.88 -6.39
N SER A 192 -5.55 -14.20 -6.47
CA SER A 192 -4.63 -14.85 -7.40
C SER A 192 -5.16 -14.68 -8.83
N GLN A 193 -4.34 -14.07 -9.66
CA GLN A 193 -4.49 -14.13 -11.12
C GLN A 193 -3.38 -15.07 -11.61
N ASP A 194 -3.77 -16.20 -12.15
CA ASP A 194 -2.84 -17.27 -12.51
C ASP A 194 -1.96 -17.74 -11.33
N ILE A 195 -0.69 -17.37 -11.31
CA ILE A 195 0.29 -17.79 -10.30
C ILE A 195 0.59 -16.66 -9.29
N ILE A 196 0.25 -15.40 -9.59
CA ILE A 196 0.63 -14.23 -8.79
C ILE A 196 -0.60 -13.59 -8.16
N ASN A 197 -0.53 -13.33 -6.84
CA ASN A 197 -1.52 -12.52 -6.18
C ASN A 197 -1.39 -11.05 -6.63
N SER A 198 -2.52 -10.41 -6.92
CA SER A 198 -2.57 -9.01 -7.35
C SER A 198 -3.71 -8.26 -6.69
N LEU A 199 -3.47 -7.01 -6.36
CA LEU A 199 -4.49 -6.05 -5.94
C LEU A 199 -5.19 -5.41 -7.15
N GLY A 200 -4.44 -5.09 -8.23
CA GLY A 200 -4.96 -4.52 -9.47
C GLY A 200 -5.85 -3.29 -9.22
N ASP A 201 -6.85 -3.10 -10.06
CA ASP A 201 -7.78 -1.96 -9.94
C ASP A 201 -8.61 -1.93 -8.66
N ARG A 202 -8.67 -3.04 -7.91
CA ARG A 202 -9.38 -3.14 -6.62
C ARG A 202 -8.77 -2.27 -5.52
N ILE A 203 -7.57 -1.72 -5.74
CA ILE A 203 -7.02 -0.68 -4.86
C ILE A 203 -7.99 0.50 -4.72
N LYS A 204 -8.74 0.83 -5.77
CA LYS A 204 -9.69 1.95 -5.79
C LYS A 204 -10.84 1.80 -4.80
N ASP A 205 -11.16 0.57 -4.40
CA ASP A 205 -12.25 0.28 -3.46
C ASP A 205 -11.81 0.26 -1.99
N ILE A 206 -10.53 0.47 -1.72
CA ILE A 206 -9.98 0.51 -0.36
C ILE A 206 -10.40 1.81 0.31
N LEU A 207 -10.99 1.68 1.50
CA LEU A 207 -11.40 2.79 2.34
C LEU A 207 -10.22 3.27 3.18
N ILE A 208 -9.92 4.55 3.08
CA ILE A 208 -8.91 5.24 3.87
C ILE A 208 -9.60 6.02 4.99
N PRO A 209 -9.25 5.79 6.26
CA PRO A 209 -9.76 6.59 7.37
C PRO A 209 -9.01 7.93 7.39
N ILE A 210 -9.75 9.02 7.27
CA ILE A 210 -9.21 10.39 7.35
C ILE A 210 -9.85 11.07 8.56
N SER A 211 -9.03 11.54 9.49
CA SER A 211 -9.50 12.26 10.67
C SER A 211 -10.27 13.52 10.28
N ASN A 212 -11.36 13.81 10.98
CA ASN A 212 -12.10 15.06 10.86
C ASN A 212 -11.33 16.23 11.51
N GLU A 213 -10.39 15.92 12.40
CA GLU A 213 -9.58 16.90 13.13
C GLU A 213 -8.24 17.11 12.42
N GLN A 214 -8.01 18.33 11.91
CA GLN A 214 -6.75 18.69 11.23
C GLN A 214 -5.54 18.53 12.14
N ASN A 215 -5.69 18.82 13.44
CA ASN A 215 -4.61 18.65 14.43
C ASN A 215 -4.16 17.19 14.52
N ASN A 216 -5.09 16.24 14.41
CA ASN A 216 -4.77 14.82 14.45
C ASN A 216 -3.98 14.39 13.19
N ILE A 217 -4.39 14.89 12.01
CA ILE A 217 -3.64 14.66 10.76
C ILE A 217 -2.22 15.21 10.89
N SER A 218 -2.06 16.43 11.41
CA SER A 218 -0.75 17.06 11.59
C SER A 218 0.12 16.28 12.57
N ASN A 219 -0.43 15.88 13.72
CA ASN A 219 0.31 15.12 14.73
C ASN A 219 0.81 13.78 14.18
N ILE A 220 -0.06 13.01 13.52
CA ILE A 220 0.32 11.73 12.91
C ILE A 220 1.39 11.98 11.82
N SER A 221 1.22 13.00 10.99
CA SER A 221 2.18 13.35 9.94
C SER A 221 3.56 13.66 10.50
N GLU A 222 3.65 14.45 11.57
CA GLU A 222 4.93 14.77 12.21
C GLU A 222 5.57 13.55 12.88
N MET A 223 4.79 12.68 13.53
CA MET A 223 5.30 11.42 14.09
C MET A 223 5.91 10.53 13.01
N VAL A 224 5.22 10.37 11.88
CA VAL A 224 5.70 9.55 10.75
C VAL A 224 6.93 10.16 10.11
N LYS A 225 6.92 11.48 9.87
CA LYS A 225 8.06 12.23 9.33
C LYS A 225 9.30 12.08 10.23
N HIS A 226 9.12 12.22 11.53
CA HIS A 226 10.20 12.03 12.49
C HIS A 226 10.74 10.60 12.46
N SER A 227 9.86 9.59 12.42
CA SER A 227 10.24 8.17 12.31
C SER A 227 11.06 7.89 11.06
N ILE A 228 10.58 8.32 9.89
CA ILE A 228 11.29 8.15 8.62
C ILE A 228 12.64 8.84 8.63
N THR A 229 12.69 10.12 9.08
CA THR A 229 13.93 10.90 9.13
C THR A 229 14.96 10.26 10.07
N SER A 230 14.52 9.79 11.24
CA SER A 230 15.40 9.12 12.20
C SER A 230 15.95 7.81 11.65
N SER A 231 15.11 7.03 10.95
CA SER A 231 15.51 5.76 10.33
C SER A 231 16.53 5.98 9.21
N ILE A 232 16.35 7.03 8.39
CA ILE A 232 17.33 7.44 7.37
C ILE A 232 18.64 7.84 8.02
N LYS A 233 18.59 8.69 9.05
CA LYS A 233 19.80 9.12 9.75
C LYS A 233 20.57 7.93 10.35
N ALA A 234 19.87 6.99 10.96
CA ALA A 234 20.47 5.75 11.48
C ALA A 234 21.13 4.93 10.36
N ARG A 235 20.43 4.76 9.23
CA ARG A 235 20.96 4.06 8.05
C ARG A 235 22.25 4.69 7.52
N GLU A 236 22.26 6.01 7.35
CA GLU A 236 23.43 6.73 6.82
C GLU A 236 24.61 6.72 7.81
N LEU A 237 24.35 6.81 9.12
CA LEU A 237 25.39 6.67 10.14
C LEU A 237 26.01 5.26 10.13
N SER A 238 25.19 4.21 10.04
CA SER A 238 25.68 2.84 9.95
C SER A 238 26.54 2.62 8.70
N ARG A 239 26.11 3.17 7.56
CA ARG A 239 26.86 3.10 6.31
C ARG A 239 28.21 3.81 6.42
N LYS A 240 28.21 5.02 6.99
CA LYS A 240 29.45 5.80 7.21
C LYS A 240 30.42 5.03 8.12
N ALA A 241 29.92 4.54 9.27
CA ALA A 241 30.75 3.77 10.20
C ALA A 241 31.40 2.54 9.52
N SER A 242 30.65 1.83 8.66
CA SER A 242 31.19 0.67 7.93
C SER A 242 32.29 1.05 6.93
N ILE A 243 32.23 2.24 6.34
CA ILE A 243 33.28 2.75 5.43
C ILE A 243 34.49 3.19 6.23
N ASP A 244 34.30 3.90 7.33
CA ASP A 244 35.37 4.46 8.16
C ASP A 244 36.22 3.36 8.86
N VAL A 245 35.68 2.14 9.02
CA VAL A 245 36.46 0.98 9.54
C VAL A 245 37.50 0.50 8.52
N LEU A 246 37.28 0.73 7.23
CA LEU A 246 38.16 0.27 6.14
C LEU A 246 39.13 1.35 5.64
N SER A 247 38.98 2.59 6.16
CA SER A 247 39.84 3.73 5.86
C SER A 247 40.93 3.88 6.92
#